data_c44ac4d98a27df72bb632dec4a1ef113
#
_entry.id   c44ac4d98a27df72bb632dec4a1ef113
#
_cell.length_a   1.000
_cell.length_b   1.000
_cell.length_c   1.000
_cell.angle_alpha   90.00
_cell.angle_beta   90.00
_cell.angle_gamma   90.00
#
_symmetry.space_group_name_H-M   'P 1'
#
loop_
_entity.id
_entity.type
_entity.pdbx_description
1 polymer ?
#
loop_
_entity_poly.entity_id
_entity_poly.type
_entity_poly.pdbx_seq_one_letter_code
_entity_poly.pdbx_strand_id
1 'polypeptide(L)'
;MYKRQDIGFLSTDPDISSDLIELFNYLSGFSKQKTYQKLLVSPTSLRKKFIFLINREIENVKKGGEGEIIAKMNSLVDPEIIQLLYLASQTGVKIHLIIRGICCLYPQKKNLSENITVTSIIGHFLEHSRIFWFYNNNNSEVFIGSADWMKRNLARRIEAVTPIEDLKLKSQLYGLLQTYIDDNYY
;
A
#
# COMPACT_ATOMS: atom_id res chain seq x y z
N MET A 1 3.34 -16.19 21.49
CA MET A 1 4.19 -15.21 20.74
C MET A 1 3.47 -14.87 19.45
N TYR A 2 2.96 -13.65 19.32
CA TYR A 2 2.25 -13.22 18.11
C TYR A 2 3.26 -13.06 16.97
N LYS A 3 3.14 -13.86 15.93
CA LYS A 3 3.93 -13.71 14.71
C LYS A 3 3.39 -12.51 13.93
N ARG A 4 4.28 -11.59 13.55
CA ARG A 4 3.95 -10.38 12.75
C ARG A 4 4.41 -10.52 11.30
N GLN A 5 4.47 -11.75 10.80
CA GLN A 5 5.00 -12.10 9.49
C GLN A 5 4.02 -13.07 8.83
N ASP A 6 3.01 -12.51 8.19
CA ASP A 6 1.95 -13.26 7.51
C ASP A 6 2.32 -13.49 6.04
N ILE A 7 3.10 -12.57 5.43
CA ILE A 7 3.56 -12.66 4.05
C ILE A 7 5.06 -12.47 4.03
N GLY A 8 5.76 -13.38 3.37
CA GLY A 8 7.18 -13.29 3.06
C GLY A 8 7.39 -13.30 1.55
N PHE A 9 8.39 -12.57 1.07
CA PHE A 9 8.80 -12.53 -0.32
C PHE A 9 10.26 -12.95 -0.46
N LEU A 10 10.51 -13.92 -1.33
CA LEU A 10 11.83 -14.36 -1.71
C LEU A 10 12.05 -14.00 -3.17
N SER A 11 13.19 -13.39 -3.48
CA SER A 11 13.51 -12.94 -4.82
C SER A 11 14.99 -13.19 -5.14
N THR A 12 15.25 -13.50 -6.40
CA THR A 12 16.60 -13.54 -6.99
C THR A 12 16.85 -12.34 -7.91
N ASP A 13 15.98 -11.36 -7.88
CA ASP A 13 16.09 -10.13 -8.69
C ASP A 13 17.32 -9.33 -8.25
N PRO A 14 18.26 -9.03 -9.16
CA PRO A 14 19.51 -8.36 -8.83
C PRO A 14 19.29 -6.91 -8.37
N ASP A 15 18.27 -6.21 -8.88
CA ASP A 15 17.98 -4.83 -8.51
C ASP A 15 17.44 -4.75 -7.09
N ILE A 16 16.54 -5.68 -6.71
CA ILE A 16 16.04 -5.79 -5.33
C ILE A 16 17.18 -6.17 -4.38
N SER A 17 18.05 -7.10 -4.79
CA SER A 17 19.20 -7.53 -3.98
C SER A 17 20.19 -6.38 -3.78
N SER A 18 20.48 -5.61 -4.82
CA SER A 18 21.33 -4.42 -4.74
C SER A 18 20.73 -3.36 -3.80
N ASP A 19 19.43 -3.08 -3.95
CA ASP A 19 18.72 -2.13 -3.09
C ASP A 19 18.74 -2.55 -1.62
N LEU A 20 18.60 -3.85 -1.34
CA LEU A 20 18.68 -4.37 0.03
C LEU A 20 20.08 -4.20 0.63
N ILE A 21 21.14 -4.47 -0.15
CA ILE A 21 22.53 -4.24 0.29
C ILE A 21 22.71 -2.77 0.65
N GLU A 22 22.25 -1.86 -0.22
CA GLU A 22 22.36 -0.41 0.03
C GLU A 22 21.52 0.03 1.24
N LEU A 23 20.35 -0.55 1.45
CA LEU A 23 19.54 -0.28 2.63
C LEU A 23 20.25 -0.71 3.91
N PHE A 24 20.89 -1.90 3.92
CA PHE A 24 21.68 -2.36 5.08
C PHE A 24 22.92 -1.51 5.29
N ASN A 25 23.60 -1.08 4.23
CA ASN A 25 24.72 -0.15 4.31
C ASN A 25 24.29 1.20 4.90
N TYR A 26 23.12 1.70 4.51
CA TYR A 26 22.54 2.91 5.09
C TYR A 26 22.22 2.74 6.58
N LEU A 27 21.58 1.62 6.96
CA LEU A 27 21.22 1.32 8.35
C LEU A 27 22.45 1.18 9.27
N SER A 28 23.53 0.62 8.75
CA SER A 28 24.79 0.43 9.50
C SER A 28 25.74 1.64 9.43
N GLY A 29 25.35 2.71 8.72
CA GLY A 29 26.11 3.95 8.64
C GLY A 29 27.25 3.93 7.61
N PHE A 30 27.39 2.87 6.81
CA PHE A 30 28.43 2.76 5.77
C PHE A 30 28.10 3.54 4.49
N SER A 31 26.82 3.84 4.22
CA SER A 31 26.37 4.55 3.03
C SER A 31 25.45 5.71 3.39
N LYS A 32 25.51 6.77 2.57
CA LYS A 32 24.54 7.88 2.59
C LYS A 32 23.56 7.82 1.42
N GLN A 33 23.55 6.72 0.67
CA GLN A 33 22.71 6.55 -0.52
C GLN A 33 21.22 6.66 -0.15
N LYS A 34 20.47 7.41 -0.98
CA LYS A 34 19.05 7.70 -0.77
C LYS A 34 18.18 7.32 -1.97
N THR A 35 18.77 6.70 -2.98
CA THR A 35 18.08 6.30 -4.21
C THR A 35 18.12 4.78 -4.34
N TYR A 36 16.97 4.19 -4.64
CA TYR A 36 16.77 2.76 -4.80
C TYR A 36 16.15 2.52 -6.19
N GLN A 37 16.46 1.39 -6.81
CA GLN A 37 15.97 1.04 -8.16
C GLN A 37 14.52 0.56 -8.11
N LYS A 38 14.23 -0.36 -7.20
CA LYS A 38 12.89 -0.98 -7.04
C LYS A 38 12.29 -0.76 -5.66
N LEU A 39 13.09 -0.80 -4.61
CA LEU A 39 12.58 -0.61 -3.25
C LEU A 39 12.09 0.82 -3.02
N LEU A 40 10.95 0.92 -2.41
CA LEU A 40 10.41 2.17 -1.89
C LEU A 40 10.77 2.27 -0.41
N VAL A 41 11.65 3.18 -0.09
CA VAL A 41 12.17 3.32 1.27
C VAL A 41 11.71 4.63 1.88
N SER A 42 11.22 4.58 3.12
CA SER A 42 10.97 5.77 3.93
C SER A 42 12.24 6.13 4.72
N PRO A 43 12.53 7.45 4.91
CA PRO A 43 11.73 8.63 4.52
C PRO A 43 12.00 9.17 3.10
N THR A 44 12.74 8.46 2.25
CA THR A 44 13.31 8.98 0.99
C THR A 44 12.32 9.01 -0.18
N SER A 45 11.76 7.84 -0.56
CA SER A 45 10.98 7.68 -1.80
C SER A 45 9.54 7.21 -1.58
N LEU A 46 9.27 6.49 -0.50
CA LEU A 46 8.01 5.77 -0.25
C LEU A 46 6.78 6.68 -0.32
N ARG A 47 6.78 7.80 0.42
CA ARG A 47 5.65 8.74 0.44
C ARG A 47 5.34 9.31 -0.94
N LYS A 48 6.39 9.76 -1.64
CA LYS A 48 6.26 10.34 -2.98
C LYS A 48 5.67 9.35 -3.97
N LYS A 49 6.08 8.09 -3.88
CA LYS A 49 5.55 7.03 -4.77
C LYS A 49 4.09 6.76 -4.50
N PHE A 50 3.64 6.65 -3.25
CA PHE A 50 2.21 6.46 -2.95
C PHE A 50 1.36 7.63 -3.42
N ILE A 51 1.80 8.87 -3.19
CA ILE A 51 1.12 10.06 -3.72
C ILE A 51 1.03 10.00 -5.25
N PHE A 52 2.12 9.64 -5.93
CA PHE A 52 2.14 9.47 -7.38
C PHE A 52 1.14 8.40 -7.84
N LEU A 53 1.12 7.22 -7.21
CA LEU A 53 0.25 6.11 -7.58
C LEU A 53 -1.23 6.47 -7.42
N ILE A 54 -1.61 7.13 -6.32
CA ILE A 54 -3.00 7.58 -6.10
C ILE A 54 -3.39 8.64 -7.13
N ASN A 55 -2.51 9.62 -7.40
CA ASN A 55 -2.77 10.65 -8.42
C ASN A 55 -2.89 10.03 -9.82
N ARG A 56 -2.14 8.99 -10.13
CA ARG A 56 -2.26 8.27 -11.41
C ARG A 56 -3.64 7.65 -11.58
N GLU A 57 -4.20 7.00 -10.55
CA GLU A 57 -5.57 6.47 -10.61
C GLU A 57 -6.59 7.60 -10.83
N ILE A 58 -6.41 8.75 -10.19
CA ILE A 58 -7.24 9.95 -10.43
C ILE A 58 -7.17 10.38 -11.89
N GLU A 59 -5.98 10.50 -12.45
CA GLU A 59 -5.79 10.93 -13.84
C GLU A 59 -6.31 9.90 -14.86
N ASN A 60 -6.23 8.61 -14.55
CA ASN A 60 -6.81 7.55 -15.37
C ASN A 60 -8.33 7.73 -15.50
N VAL A 61 -9.02 7.96 -14.38
CA VAL A 61 -10.48 8.20 -14.38
C VAL A 61 -10.84 9.49 -15.10
N LYS A 62 -10.11 10.59 -14.87
CA LYS A 62 -10.33 11.87 -15.58
C LYS A 62 -10.21 11.75 -17.11
N LYS A 63 -9.38 10.83 -17.58
CA LYS A 63 -9.21 10.54 -19.02
C LYS A 63 -10.25 9.57 -19.58
N GLY A 64 -11.26 9.20 -18.80
CA GLY A 64 -12.33 8.28 -19.19
C GLY A 64 -11.99 6.80 -19.00
N GLY A 65 -10.89 6.47 -18.35
CA GLY A 65 -10.56 5.11 -17.94
C GLY A 65 -11.15 4.75 -16.58
N GLU A 66 -10.71 3.62 -16.04
CA GLU A 66 -11.09 3.15 -14.71
C GLU A 66 -9.93 3.34 -13.71
N GLY A 67 -10.28 3.53 -12.44
CA GLY A 67 -9.33 3.60 -11.34
C GLY A 67 -9.81 2.79 -10.15
N GLU A 68 -8.90 2.00 -9.59
CA GLU A 68 -9.19 1.24 -8.37
C GLU A 68 -7.94 1.13 -7.49
N ILE A 69 -8.16 1.24 -6.19
CA ILE A 69 -7.13 1.09 -5.15
C ILE A 69 -7.64 0.10 -4.11
N ILE A 70 -6.85 -0.94 -3.85
CA ILE A 70 -7.09 -1.82 -2.71
C ILE A 70 -5.87 -1.75 -1.80
N ALA A 71 -6.07 -1.38 -0.54
CA ALA A 71 -4.97 -1.22 0.40
C ALA A 71 -5.26 -1.89 1.74
N LYS A 72 -4.47 -2.92 2.08
CA LYS A 72 -4.46 -3.55 3.40
C LYS A 72 -3.32 -3.03 4.22
N MET A 73 -3.62 -2.56 5.43
CA MET A 73 -2.63 -2.06 6.38
C MET A 73 -3.14 -2.12 7.81
N ASN A 74 -2.28 -1.80 8.80
CA ASN A 74 -2.76 -1.77 10.17
C ASN A 74 -3.40 -0.44 10.54
N SER A 75 -2.90 0.69 10.02
CA SER A 75 -3.42 2.01 10.38
C SER A 75 -3.36 3.00 9.23
N LEU A 76 -4.41 3.81 9.10
CA LEU A 76 -4.50 4.93 8.17
C LEU A 76 -4.72 6.23 8.97
N VAL A 77 -3.67 7.05 9.09
CA VAL A 77 -3.66 8.27 9.95
C VAL A 77 -3.03 9.47 9.23
N ASP A 78 -2.36 9.26 8.11
CA ASP A 78 -1.67 10.34 7.40
C ASP A 78 -2.68 11.29 6.73
N PRO A 79 -2.73 12.58 7.13
CA PRO A 79 -3.78 13.49 6.65
C PRO A 79 -3.66 13.81 5.15
N GLU A 80 -2.45 13.85 4.60
CA GLU A 80 -2.24 14.14 3.18
C GLU A 80 -2.72 12.97 2.31
N ILE A 81 -2.41 11.72 2.72
CA ILE A 81 -2.92 10.53 2.03
C ILE A 81 -4.45 10.46 2.14
N ILE A 82 -5.02 10.75 3.32
CA ILE A 82 -6.49 10.75 3.50
C ILE A 82 -7.16 11.78 2.60
N GLN A 83 -6.64 13.00 2.52
CA GLN A 83 -7.17 14.03 1.62
C GLN A 83 -7.09 13.61 0.15
N LEU A 84 -5.99 12.95 -0.23
CA LEU A 84 -5.81 12.46 -1.59
C LEU A 84 -6.77 11.31 -1.93
N LEU A 85 -7.06 10.42 -0.98
CA LEU A 85 -8.06 9.37 -1.14
C LEU A 85 -9.47 9.95 -1.28
N TYR A 86 -9.81 11.01 -0.54
CA TYR A 86 -11.07 11.71 -0.74
C TYR A 86 -11.18 12.30 -2.15
N LEU A 87 -10.13 12.97 -2.63
CA LEU A 87 -10.09 13.49 -3.99
C LEU A 87 -10.23 12.37 -5.02
N ALA A 88 -9.57 11.24 -4.82
CA ALA A 88 -9.68 10.06 -5.68
C ALA A 88 -11.13 9.53 -5.71
N SER A 89 -11.77 9.42 -4.56
CA SER A 89 -13.18 9.01 -4.48
C SER A 89 -14.11 9.98 -5.21
N GLN A 90 -13.92 11.28 -5.03
CA GLN A 90 -14.72 12.31 -5.69
C GLN A 90 -14.56 12.30 -7.23
N THR A 91 -13.41 11.83 -7.73
CA THR A 91 -13.19 11.66 -9.18
C THR A 91 -13.72 10.34 -9.73
N GLY A 92 -14.19 9.42 -8.88
CA GLY A 92 -14.77 8.15 -9.30
C GLY A 92 -13.85 6.94 -9.15
N VAL A 93 -12.66 7.09 -8.53
CA VAL A 93 -11.80 5.95 -8.20
C VAL A 93 -12.47 5.09 -7.14
N LYS A 94 -12.58 3.78 -7.38
CA LYS A 94 -13.07 2.81 -6.40
C LYS A 94 -11.95 2.50 -5.39
N ILE A 95 -12.25 2.56 -4.10
CA ILE A 95 -11.24 2.40 -3.05
C ILE A 95 -11.74 1.43 -1.99
N HIS A 96 -11.01 0.34 -1.80
CA HIS A 96 -11.24 -0.65 -0.75
C HIS A 96 -10.09 -0.62 0.24
N LEU A 97 -10.38 -0.24 1.48
CA LEU A 97 -9.39 -0.16 2.56
C LEU A 97 -9.65 -1.27 3.57
N ILE A 98 -8.65 -2.09 3.83
CA ILE A 98 -8.70 -3.17 4.81
C ILE A 98 -7.81 -2.75 5.98
N ILE A 99 -8.41 -2.23 7.05
CA ILE A 99 -7.70 -1.57 8.15
C ILE A 99 -7.99 -2.28 9.47
N ARG A 100 -6.98 -2.88 10.07
CA ARG A 100 -7.11 -3.63 11.32
C ARG A 100 -7.25 -2.74 12.55
N GLY A 101 -6.57 -1.61 12.59
CA GLY A 101 -6.48 -0.70 13.74
C GLY A 101 -7.07 0.66 13.48
N ILE A 102 -6.30 1.72 13.71
CA ILE A 102 -6.77 3.10 13.62
C ILE A 102 -7.02 3.50 12.17
N CYS A 103 -8.24 3.97 11.90
CA CYS A 103 -8.62 4.59 10.63
C CYS A 103 -9.16 6.00 10.91
N CYS A 104 -8.46 7.04 10.43
CA CYS A 104 -8.90 8.44 10.55
C CYS A 104 -9.64 8.93 9.31
N LEU A 105 -10.01 8.04 8.38
CA LEU A 105 -10.81 8.33 7.22
C LEU A 105 -12.29 8.00 7.50
N TYR A 106 -13.20 8.87 7.04
CA TYR A 106 -14.64 8.64 7.13
C TYR A 106 -15.14 8.08 5.80
N PRO A 107 -15.55 6.79 5.72
CA PRO A 107 -15.98 6.17 4.47
C PRO A 107 -17.44 6.47 4.13
N GLN A 108 -17.84 6.23 2.89
CA GLN A 108 -19.22 6.24 2.38
C GLN A 108 -20.03 7.52 2.67
N LYS A 109 -19.34 8.66 2.79
CA LYS A 109 -19.98 9.94 3.01
C LYS A 109 -20.28 10.62 1.68
N LYS A 110 -21.54 11.05 1.50
CA LYS A 110 -22.03 11.74 0.31
C LYS A 110 -21.15 12.95 -0.04
N ASN A 111 -20.81 13.08 -1.32
CA ASN A 111 -19.95 14.11 -1.90
C ASN A 111 -18.50 14.14 -1.36
N LEU A 112 -18.06 13.12 -0.63
CA LEU A 112 -16.71 13.08 -0.07
C LEU A 112 -16.03 11.73 -0.33
N SER A 113 -16.64 10.64 0.12
CA SER A 113 -16.02 9.31 0.14
C SER A 113 -17.00 8.21 -0.28
N GLU A 114 -17.91 8.51 -1.19
CA GLU A 114 -18.95 7.58 -1.67
C GLU A 114 -18.34 6.29 -2.25
N ASN A 115 -17.17 6.41 -2.88
CA ASN A 115 -16.48 5.31 -3.52
C ASN A 115 -15.39 4.67 -2.61
N ILE A 116 -15.41 4.97 -1.30
CA ILE A 116 -14.48 4.38 -0.33
C ILE A 116 -15.23 3.44 0.59
N THR A 117 -14.83 2.17 0.59
CA THR A 117 -15.24 1.19 1.59
C THR A 117 -14.10 0.91 2.55
N VAL A 118 -14.41 0.69 3.82
CA VAL A 118 -13.44 0.31 4.84
C VAL A 118 -13.93 -0.96 5.53
N THR A 119 -13.11 -2.00 5.47
CA THR A 119 -13.32 -3.27 6.17
C THR A 119 -12.25 -3.42 7.25
N SER A 120 -12.62 -4.00 8.39
CA SER A 120 -11.67 -4.35 9.45
C SER A 120 -11.66 -5.87 9.62
N ILE A 121 -10.46 -6.45 9.65
CA ILE A 121 -10.29 -7.88 9.90
C ILE A 121 -9.71 -8.05 11.30
N ILE A 122 -10.51 -8.65 12.17
CA ILE A 122 -10.12 -9.01 13.53
C ILE A 122 -10.45 -10.50 13.68
N GLY A 123 -9.43 -11.33 13.79
CA GLY A 123 -9.60 -12.77 13.88
C GLY A 123 -8.71 -13.38 14.97
N HIS A 124 -8.66 -14.71 14.96
CA HIS A 124 -7.86 -15.50 15.89
C HIS A 124 -6.35 -15.25 15.72
N PHE A 125 -5.94 -14.95 14.49
CA PHE A 125 -4.56 -14.63 14.14
C PHE A 125 -4.36 -13.12 13.95
N LEU A 126 -3.12 -12.68 14.18
CA LEU A 126 -2.76 -11.29 13.97
C LEU A 126 -2.55 -11.01 12.48
N GLU A 127 -3.51 -10.34 11.85
CA GLU A 127 -3.44 -9.89 10.47
C GLU A 127 -2.53 -8.66 10.34
N HIS A 128 -1.25 -8.87 10.05
CA HIS A 128 -0.23 -7.81 10.10
C HIS A 128 0.39 -7.47 8.73
N SER A 129 0.01 -8.15 7.67
CA SER A 129 0.48 -7.87 6.31
C SER A 129 0.03 -6.49 5.81
N ARG A 130 0.85 -5.88 4.97
CA ARG A 130 0.52 -4.67 4.22
C ARG A 130 0.66 -4.99 2.75
N ILE A 131 -0.43 -4.75 2.01
CA ILE A 131 -0.52 -4.99 0.58
C ILE A 131 -1.18 -3.77 -0.03
N PHE A 132 -0.59 -3.24 -1.10
CA PHE A 132 -1.14 -2.09 -1.83
C PHE A 132 -1.29 -2.48 -3.29
N TRP A 133 -2.49 -2.40 -3.80
CA TRP A 133 -2.83 -2.72 -5.19
C TRP A 133 -3.42 -1.50 -5.88
N PHE A 134 -2.96 -1.21 -7.09
CA PHE A 134 -3.40 -0.11 -7.93
C PHE A 134 -3.72 -0.66 -9.32
N TYR A 135 -4.91 -0.35 -9.84
CA TYR A 135 -5.43 -0.93 -11.09
C TYR A 135 -4.67 -0.49 -12.34
N ASN A 136 -4.38 0.81 -12.45
CA ASN A 136 -3.60 1.38 -13.55
C ASN A 136 -4.07 0.92 -14.94
N ASN A 137 -5.36 1.06 -15.25
CA ASN A 137 -5.94 0.69 -16.55
C ASN A 137 -5.53 -0.72 -17.02
N ASN A 138 -5.80 -1.75 -16.24
CA ASN A 138 -5.44 -3.16 -16.48
C ASN A 138 -3.93 -3.49 -16.41
N ASN A 139 -3.06 -2.54 -16.10
CA ASN A 139 -1.65 -2.79 -15.86
C ASN A 139 -1.32 -2.68 -14.37
N SER A 140 -1.95 -3.53 -13.57
CA SER A 140 -1.91 -3.42 -12.11
C SER A 140 -0.51 -3.46 -11.54
N GLU A 141 -0.28 -2.63 -10.52
CA GLU A 141 0.92 -2.63 -9.71
C GLU A 141 0.57 -3.06 -8.28
N VAL A 142 1.36 -3.98 -7.75
CA VAL A 142 1.18 -4.53 -6.41
C VAL A 142 2.45 -4.33 -5.60
N PHE A 143 2.28 -3.93 -4.35
CA PHE A 143 3.37 -3.69 -3.43
C PHE A 143 3.10 -4.37 -2.09
N ILE A 144 4.14 -4.91 -1.46
CA ILE A 144 4.09 -5.43 -0.09
C ILE A 144 5.21 -4.81 0.74
N GLY A 145 5.01 -4.68 2.05
CA GLY A 145 6.07 -4.11 2.89
C GLY A 145 5.70 -3.88 4.34
N SER A 146 6.49 -3.06 5.01
CA SER A 146 6.38 -2.83 6.46
C SER A 146 5.59 -1.57 6.83
N ALA A 147 5.34 -0.65 5.89
CA ALA A 147 4.77 0.66 6.17
C ALA A 147 3.25 0.67 6.23
N ASP A 148 2.70 1.36 7.21
CA ASP A 148 1.31 1.83 7.22
C ASP A 148 1.24 3.26 6.64
N TRP A 149 0.07 3.72 6.23
CA TRP A 149 -0.13 5.11 5.84
C TRP A 149 -0.26 6.02 7.08
N MET A 150 0.84 6.11 7.80
CA MET A 150 1.01 6.95 8.99
C MET A 150 2.19 7.89 8.80
N LYS A 151 2.07 9.12 9.31
CA LYS A 151 3.14 10.13 9.23
C LYS A 151 4.50 9.59 9.72
N ARG A 152 4.51 8.83 10.81
CA ARG A 152 5.75 8.24 11.36
C ARG A 152 6.38 7.21 10.42
N ASN A 153 5.57 6.38 9.73
CA ASN A 153 6.06 5.37 8.80
C ASN A 153 6.53 6.00 7.49
N LEU A 154 5.83 7.03 7.00
CA LEU A 154 6.13 7.64 5.71
C LEU A 154 7.21 8.73 5.76
N ALA A 155 7.56 9.25 6.96
CA ALA A 155 8.45 10.41 7.07
C ALA A 155 9.53 10.31 8.17
N ARG A 156 9.47 9.33 9.08
CA ARG A 156 10.39 9.29 10.24
C ARG A 156 11.07 7.94 10.47
N ARG A 157 10.38 6.83 10.20
CA ARG A 157 10.92 5.49 10.34
C ARG A 157 11.58 5.04 9.04
N ILE A 158 12.51 4.13 9.16
CA ILE A 158 12.97 3.38 8.00
C ILE A 158 12.00 2.23 7.80
N GLU A 159 11.29 2.29 6.69
CA GLU A 159 10.33 1.29 6.25
C GLU A 159 10.67 0.92 4.79
N ALA A 160 10.45 -0.32 4.43
CA ALA A 160 10.69 -0.80 3.07
C ALA A 160 9.40 -1.40 2.49
N VAL A 161 9.15 -1.09 1.24
CA VAL A 161 8.05 -1.63 0.43
C VAL A 161 8.63 -2.06 -0.90
N THR A 162 8.31 -3.27 -1.35
CA THR A 162 8.81 -3.84 -2.60
C THR A 162 7.68 -4.02 -3.61
N PRO A 163 7.91 -3.72 -4.90
CA PRO A 163 6.97 -4.08 -5.96
C PRO A 163 6.98 -5.61 -6.16
N ILE A 164 5.83 -6.14 -6.53
CA ILE A 164 5.68 -7.52 -6.98
C ILE A 164 5.42 -7.48 -8.48
N GLU A 165 6.37 -7.97 -9.27
CA GLU A 165 6.32 -7.89 -10.74
C GLU A 165 5.80 -9.18 -11.37
N ASP A 166 6.00 -10.32 -10.73
CA ASP A 166 5.51 -11.62 -11.21
C ASP A 166 3.98 -11.67 -11.27
N LEU A 167 3.44 -11.99 -12.44
CA LEU A 167 1.99 -11.97 -12.69
C LEU A 167 1.22 -12.97 -11.84
N LYS A 168 1.81 -14.14 -11.56
CA LYS A 168 1.18 -15.17 -10.73
C LYS A 168 1.09 -14.70 -9.28
N LEU A 169 2.16 -14.10 -8.76
CA LEU A 169 2.17 -13.55 -7.40
C LEU A 169 1.23 -12.35 -7.28
N LYS A 170 1.16 -11.47 -8.30
CA LYS A 170 0.15 -10.38 -8.33
C LYS A 170 -1.27 -10.94 -8.23
N SER A 171 -1.59 -11.97 -9.02
CA SER A 171 -2.91 -12.61 -9.00
C SER A 171 -3.22 -13.26 -7.64
N GLN A 172 -2.25 -13.92 -7.02
CA GLN A 172 -2.41 -14.51 -5.68
C GLN A 172 -2.68 -13.44 -4.62
N LEU A 173 -1.92 -12.32 -4.64
CA LEU A 173 -2.12 -11.21 -3.71
C LEU A 173 -3.45 -10.51 -3.93
N TYR A 174 -3.89 -10.35 -5.18
CA TYR A 174 -5.22 -9.82 -5.50
C TYR A 174 -6.32 -10.74 -4.95
N GLY A 175 -6.23 -12.06 -5.19
CA GLY A 175 -7.17 -13.04 -4.64
C GLY A 175 -7.23 -13.00 -3.11
N LEU A 176 -6.08 -12.86 -2.45
CA LEU A 176 -6.03 -12.68 -1.00
C LEU A 176 -6.74 -11.40 -0.54
N LEU A 177 -6.54 -10.29 -1.25
CA LEU A 177 -7.25 -9.03 -0.95
C LEU A 177 -8.76 -9.17 -1.14
N GLN A 178 -9.22 -9.87 -2.19
CA GLN A 178 -10.65 -10.15 -2.37
C GLN A 178 -11.20 -11.00 -1.24
N THR A 179 -10.50 -12.06 -0.80
CA THR A 179 -10.90 -12.86 0.36
C THR A 179 -11.11 -11.98 1.60
N TYR A 180 -10.24 -11.01 1.85
CA TYR A 180 -10.40 -10.08 2.97
C TYR A 180 -11.58 -9.12 2.82
N ILE A 181 -11.94 -8.76 1.59
CA ILE A 181 -13.12 -7.90 1.31
C ILE A 181 -14.41 -8.70 1.48
N ASP A 182 -14.42 -9.95 1.03
CA ASP A 182 -15.57 -10.84 1.03
C ASP A 182 -15.77 -11.59 2.36
N ASP A 183 -14.82 -11.49 3.29
CA ASP A 183 -14.88 -12.18 4.59
C ASP A 183 -15.99 -11.60 5.45
N ASN A 184 -17.11 -12.32 5.47
CA ASN A 184 -18.31 -11.99 6.24
C ASN A 184 -18.48 -12.89 7.47
N TYR A 185 -17.43 -13.58 7.92
CA TYR A 185 -17.47 -14.46 9.08
C TYR A 185 -17.52 -13.65 10.39
N TYR A 186 -18.75 -13.40 10.85
CA TYR A 186 -19.09 -13.06 12.22
C TYR A 186 -20.27 -13.90 12.70
#